data_a48cfebb17aa1072f92c3223b4079386
#
_entry.id   a48cfebb17aa1072f92c3223b4079386
#
_cell.length_a   1.000
_cell.length_b   1.000
_cell.length_c   1.000
_cell.angle_alpha   90.00
_cell.angle_beta   90.00
_cell.angle_gamma   90.00
#
_symmetry.space_group_name_H-M   'P 1'
#
loop_
_entity.id
_entity.type
_entity.pdbx_description
1 polymer ?
#
loop_
_entity_poly.entity_id
_entity_poly.type
_entity_poly.pdbx_seq_one_letter_code
_entity_poly.pdbx_strand_id
1 'polypeptide(L)'
;MKRHFTATAFVIDSKQRVLLLWHKRLQRWMPPGGHVDEDETPEDAAKRECKEETNLDVEIIGDVHDDLFVGNPDEGRMLKKPIAMLLENIPACPERSEGAHEHMDFLYLAKPLNEDDAQEMAKDESDGMRWFTKQEVEDLPKEEIFSNVRDYILRELVKGR
;
A
#
# COMPACT_ATOMS: atom_id res chain seq x y z
N MET A 1 20.86 -12.23 7.29
CA MET A 1 19.82 -11.77 6.34
C MET A 1 19.57 -10.29 6.58
N LYS A 2 19.71 -9.46 5.54
CA LYS A 2 19.46 -8.02 5.63
C LYS A 2 17.95 -7.79 5.66
N ARG A 3 17.47 -6.83 6.46
CA ARG A 3 16.05 -6.47 6.61
C ARG A 3 15.85 -4.99 6.40
N HIS A 4 14.77 -4.66 5.71
CA HIS A 4 14.36 -3.29 5.47
C HIS A 4 12.93 -3.08 5.95
N PHE A 5 12.63 -1.90 6.47
CA PHE A 5 11.24 -1.48 6.68
C PHE A 5 10.66 -0.96 5.37
N THR A 6 9.45 -1.41 5.06
CA THR A 6 8.67 -0.94 3.92
C THR A 6 7.25 -0.59 4.36
N ALA A 7 6.55 0.19 3.57
CA ALA A 7 5.17 0.56 3.83
C ALA A 7 4.38 0.55 2.53
N THR A 8 3.19 -0.01 2.59
CA THR A 8 2.31 -0.23 1.44
C THR A 8 0.93 0.38 1.72
N ALA A 9 0.36 1.06 0.73
CA ALA A 9 -0.96 1.67 0.82
C ALA A 9 -1.97 0.94 -0.07
N PHE A 10 -2.97 0.29 0.54
CA PHE A 10 -4.16 -0.17 -0.18
C PHE A 10 -5.14 0.99 -0.27
N VAL A 11 -5.13 1.69 -1.41
CA VAL A 11 -5.95 2.90 -1.63
C VAL A 11 -7.31 2.48 -2.17
N ILE A 12 -8.37 2.78 -1.43
CA ILE A 12 -9.75 2.48 -1.82
C ILE A 12 -10.51 3.79 -1.99
N ASP A 13 -11.11 3.97 -3.16
CA ASP A 13 -11.91 5.15 -3.48
C ASP A 13 -13.36 5.06 -2.98
N SER A 14 -14.12 6.14 -3.15
CA SER A 14 -15.53 6.21 -2.76
C SER A 14 -16.44 5.24 -3.52
N LYS A 15 -15.99 4.72 -4.66
CA LYS A 15 -16.70 3.71 -5.46
C LYS A 15 -16.31 2.27 -5.08
N GLN A 16 -15.58 2.10 -3.98
CA GLN A 16 -15.10 0.78 -3.52
C GLN A 16 -14.22 0.08 -4.55
N ARG A 17 -13.31 0.82 -5.17
CA ARG A 17 -12.28 0.29 -6.06
C ARG A 17 -10.91 0.47 -5.42
N VAL A 18 -10.01 -0.47 -5.66
CA VAL A 18 -8.61 -0.41 -5.21
C VAL A 18 -7.69 0.05 -6.32
N LEU A 19 -6.71 0.90 -5.98
CA LEU A 19 -5.68 1.34 -6.92
C LEU A 19 -4.53 0.35 -6.96
N LEU A 20 -4.21 -0.16 -8.14
CA LEU A 20 -3.05 -1.03 -8.36
C LEU A 20 -2.19 -0.50 -9.51
N LEU A 21 -0.89 -0.80 -9.41
CA LEU A 21 0.11 -0.51 -10.44
C LEU A 21 0.64 -1.81 -11.04
N TRP A 22 0.86 -1.81 -12.35
CA TRP A 22 1.51 -2.91 -13.02
C TRP A 22 3.02 -2.87 -12.80
N HIS A 23 3.52 -3.83 -12.02
CA HIS A 23 4.96 -3.97 -11.76
C HIS A 23 5.63 -4.74 -12.89
N LYS A 24 6.29 -4.04 -13.83
CA LYS A 24 6.85 -4.61 -15.06
C LYS A 24 7.81 -5.79 -14.83
N ARG A 25 8.69 -5.70 -13.82
CA ARG A 25 9.66 -6.76 -13.54
C ARG A 25 8.99 -8.02 -12.97
N LEU A 26 8.03 -7.84 -12.05
CA LEU A 26 7.33 -8.96 -11.41
C LEU A 26 6.17 -9.49 -12.26
N GLN A 27 5.74 -8.74 -13.28
CA GLN A 27 4.53 -9.05 -14.07
C GLN A 27 3.31 -9.25 -13.17
N ARG A 28 3.11 -8.32 -12.23
CA ARG A 28 2.05 -8.36 -11.22
C ARG A 28 1.45 -6.98 -11.00
N TRP A 29 0.16 -6.98 -10.70
CA TRP A 29 -0.54 -5.83 -10.14
C TRP A 29 -0.24 -5.71 -8.65
N MET A 30 0.25 -4.56 -8.23
CA MET A 30 0.72 -4.29 -6.87
C MET A 30 0.13 -2.99 -6.33
N PRO A 31 -0.19 -2.91 -5.04
CA PRO A 31 -0.47 -1.61 -4.43
C PRO A 31 0.79 -0.73 -4.40
N PRO A 32 0.64 0.61 -4.36
CA PRO A 32 1.78 1.49 -4.19
C PRO A 32 2.46 1.30 -2.84
N GLY A 33 3.78 1.41 -2.81
CA GLY A 33 4.57 1.24 -1.60
C GLY A 33 6.07 1.17 -1.86
N GLY A 34 6.85 1.27 -0.80
CA GLY A 34 8.31 1.23 -0.87
C GLY A 34 8.99 1.31 0.49
N HIS A 35 10.28 1.63 0.48
CA HIS A 35 11.08 1.70 1.69
C HIS A 35 10.69 2.87 2.60
N VAL A 36 10.77 2.65 3.90
CA VAL A 36 10.67 3.69 4.91
C VAL A 36 12.03 4.34 5.07
N ASP A 37 12.11 5.66 4.87
CA ASP A 37 13.33 6.44 5.04
C ASP A 37 13.64 6.65 6.53
N GLU A 38 14.91 7.01 6.86
CA GLU A 38 15.37 7.12 8.24
C GLU A 38 14.61 8.17 9.07
N ASP A 39 14.08 9.20 8.42
CA ASP A 39 13.45 10.35 9.06
C ASP A 39 11.93 10.38 8.92
N GLU A 40 11.31 9.30 8.50
CA GLU A 40 9.85 9.25 8.34
C GLU A 40 9.19 8.11 9.11
N THR A 41 7.90 8.24 9.38
CA THR A 41 7.10 7.15 9.94
C THR A 41 6.63 6.21 8.82
N PRO A 42 6.28 4.95 9.12
CA PRO A 42 5.71 4.07 8.10
C PRO A 42 4.44 4.62 7.44
N GLU A 43 3.59 5.35 8.19
CA GLU A 43 2.41 6.05 7.63
C GLU A 43 2.82 7.08 6.57
N ASP A 44 3.85 7.88 6.87
CA ASP A 44 4.33 8.92 5.97
C ASP A 44 5.02 8.32 4.74
N ALA A 45 5.77 7.23 4.92
CA ALA A 45 6.35 6.47 3.82
C ALA A 45 5.27 5.96 2.86
N ALA A 46 4.20 5.36 3.37
CA ALA A 46 3.10 4.87 2.53
C ALA A 46 2.44 6.01 1.73
N LYS A 47 2.25 7.18 2.34
CA LYS A 47 1.70 8.36 1.65
C LYS A 47 2.67 8.89 0.59
N ARG A 48 3.95 9.01 0.93
CA ARG A 48 4.99 9.50 0.01
C ARG A 48 5.12 8.58 -1.21
N GLU A 49 5.28 7.28 -0.99
CA GLU A 49 5.38 6.30 -2.08
C GLU A 49 4.15 6.33 -2.99
N CYS A 50 2.96 6.40 -2.41
CA CYS A 50 1.73 6.53 -3.20
C CYS A 50 1.78 7.80 -4.07
N LYS A 51 2.18 8.94 -3.51
CA LYS A 51 2.32 10.20 -4.25
C LYS A 51 3.34 10.12 -5.36
N GLU A 52 4.52 9.55 -5.08
CA GLU A 52 5.59 9.40 -6.07
C GLU A 52 5.20 8.49 -7.22
N GLU A 53 4.56 7.36 -6.93
CA GLU A 53 4.21 6.36 -7.93
C GLU A 53 2.94 6.68 -8.70
N THR A 54 1.98 7.39 -8.09
CA THR A 54 0.64 7.59 -8.67
C THR A 54 0.25 9.05 -8.86
N ASN A 55 1.01 9.98 -8.30
CA ASN A 55 0.67 11.41 -8.18
C ASN A 55 -0.61 11.69 -7.38
N LEU A 56 -1.14 10.72 -6.66
CA LEU A 56 -2.34 10.86 -5.83
C LEU A 56 -1.97 11.11 -4.37
N ASP A 57 -2.54 12.15 -3.78
CA ASP A 57 -2.47 12.39 -2.35
C ASP A 57 -3.49 11.55 -1.62
N VAL A 58 -3.06 10.87 -0.56
CA VAL A 58 -3.90 9.95 0.20
C VAL A 58 -3.85 10.22 1.70
N GLU A 59 -4.89 9.78 2.37
CA GLU A 59 -4.97 9.74 3.83
C GLU A 59 -4.94 8.29 4.30
N ILE A 60 -4.10 7.98 5.27
CA ILE A 60 -4.10 6.67 5.93
C ILE A 60 -5.32 6.55 6.82
N ILE A 61 -6.08 5.48 6.62
CA ILE A 61 -7.23 5.11 7.44
C ILE A 61 -6.78 4.07 8.45
N GLY A 62 -7.10 4.28 9.70
CA GLY A 62 -6.78 3.32 10.76
C GLY A 62 -7.01 3.92 12.13
N ASP A 63 -7.26 3.05 13.08
CA ASP A 63 -7.42 3.44 14.48
C ASP A 63 -6.03 3.61 15.12
N VAL A 64 -5.97 4.41 16.15
CA VAL A 64 -4.89 4.40 17.13
C VAL A 64 -5.29 3.50 18.31
N HIS A 65 -4.34 3.17 19.17
CA HIS A 65 -4.66 2.48 20.43
C HIS A 65 -5.19 3.48 21.46
N ASP A 66 -6.51 3.63 21.56
CA ASP A 66 -7.14 4.55 22.50
C ASP A 66 -6.93 4.14 23.97
N ASP A 67 -6.63 2.86 24.21
CA ASP A 67 -6.32 2.28 25.51
C ASP A 67 -4.85 2.50 25.94
N LEU A 68 -4.01 2.93 25.02
CA LEU A 68 -2.57 3.20 25.23
C LEU A 68 -2.30 4.69 25.02
N PHE A 69 -2.59 5.48 26.02
CA PHE A 69 -2.43 6.93 25.92
C PHE A 69 -0.99 7.39 26.18
N VAL A 70 -0.47 8.22 25.31
CA VAL A 70 0.76 8.98 25.54
C VAL A 70 0.36 10.30 26.21
N GLY A 71 0.59 10.41 27.52
CA GLY A 71 0.09 11.52 28.33
C GLY A 71 0.71 12.87 28.05
N ASN A 72 1.91 12.90 27.47
CA ASN A 72 2.65 14.11 27.15
C ASN A 72 3.03 14.10 25.66
N PRO A 73 2.49 15.04 24.84
CA PRO A 73 2.83 15.12 23.41
C PRO A 73 4.32 15.31 23.10
N ASP A 74 5.09 15.88 24.04
CA ASP A 74 6.53 16.05 23.86
C ASP A 74 7.30 14.71 23.99
N GLU A 75 6.70 13.71 24.59
CA GLU A 75 7.27 12.37 24.73
C GLU A 75 6.96 11.45 23.54
N GLY A 76 5.88 11.74 22.80
CA GLY A 76 5.50 10.94 21.66
C GLY A 76 4.04 11.10 21.24
N ARG A 77 3.66 10.40 20.19
CA ARG A 77 2.28 10.28 19.73
C ARG A 77 1.98 8.85 19.28
N MET A 78 0.73 8.47 19.35
CA MET A 78 0.29 7.19 18.81
C MET A 78 0.26 7.23 17.29
N LEU A 79 0.76 6.18 16.64
CA LEU A 79 0.64 5.97 15.20
C LEU A 79 -0.62 5.16 14.89
N LYS A 80 -1.12 5.29 13.67
CA LYS A 80 -2.25 4.48 13.19
C LYS A 80 -1.82 3.02 13.05
N LYS A 81 -2.74 2.12 13.37
CA LYS A 81 -2.51 0.68 13.21
C LYS A 81 -2.49 0.32 11.73
N PRO A 82 -1.49 -0.39 11.24
CA PRO A 82 -1.59 -1.02 9.93
C PRO A 82 -2.66 -2.12 9.95
N ILE A 83 -3.19 -2.46 8.79
CA ILE A 83 -4.13 -3.60 8.65
C ILE A 83 -3.42 -4.93 8.81
N ALA A 84 -2.12 -4.98 8.52
CA ALA A 84 -1.26 -6.13 8.74
C ALA A 84 0.21 -5.69 8.78
N MET A 85 1.06 -6.54 9.35
CA MET A 85 2.51 -6.46 9.26
C MET A 85 3.00 -7.78 8.68
N LEU A 86 3.81 -7.71 7.64
CA LEU A 86 4.25 -8.87 6.89
C LEU A 86 5.79 -8.93 6.83
N LEU A 87 6.35 -10.12 7.02
CA LEU A 87 7.75 -10.39 6.70
C LEU A 87 7.81 -11.05 5.32
N GLU A 88 8.32 -10.33 4.34
CA GLU A 88 8.42 -10.79 2.96
C GLU A 88 9.85 -11.24 2.63
N ASN A 89 9.97 -12.38 1.98
CA ASN A 89 11.25 -12.85 1.44
C ASN A 89 11.44 -12.26 0.03
N ILE A 90 12.46 -11.45 -0.12
CA ILE A 90 12.82 -10.84 -1.40
C ILE A 90 13.98 -11.61 -2.00
N PRO A 91 13.81 -12.31 -3.12
CA PRO A 91 14.87 -13.05 -3.76
C PRO A 91 15.97 -12.12 -4.28
N ALA A 92 17.18 -12.64 -4.39
CA ALA A 92 18.29 -11.89 -4.97
C ALA A 92 17.96 -11.45 -6.40
N CYS A 93 18.37 -10.22 -6.73
CA CYS A 93 18.24 -9.66 -8.07
C CYS A 93 19.64 -9.28 -8.60
N PRO A 94 20.33 -10.21 -9.31
CA PRO A 94 21.69 -9.96 -9.80
C PRO A 94 21.80 -8.75 -10.72
N GLU A 95 20.74 -8.48 -11.51
CA GLU A 95 20.68 -7.34 -12.44
C GLU A 95 20.78 -5.98 -11.72
N ARG A 96 20.39 -5.94 -10.45
CA ARG A 96 20.48 -4.75 -9.58
C ARG A 96 21.62 -4.83 -8.56
N SER A 97 22.42 -5.88 -8.62
CA SER A 97 23.44 -6.18 -7.60
C SER A 97 22.84 -6.27 -6.19
N GLU A 98 21.59 -6.70 -6.07
CA GLU A 98 20.88 -6.86 -4.81
C GLU A 98 20.91 -8.32 -4.37
N GLY A 99 21.41 -8.56 -3.16
CA GLY A 99 21.34 -9.87 -2.51
C GLY A 99 19.94 -10.20 -1.99
N ALA A 100 19.68 -11.45 -1.70
CA ALA A 100 18.45 -11.84 -1.02
C ALA A 100 18.33 -11.12 0.34
N HIS A 101 17.13 -10.60 0.62
CA HIS A 101 16.85 -9.86 1.86
C HIS A 101 15.39 -10.02 2.26
N GLU A 102 14.99 -9.41 3.36
CA GLU A 102 13.61 -9.44 3.84
C GLU A 102 13.06 -8.03 3.99
N HIS A 103 11.78 -7.86 3.67
CA HIS A 103 11.03 -6.65 3.98
C HIS A 103 10.11 -6.89 5.18
N MET A 104 10.15 -5.98 6.14
CA MET A 104 9.15 -5.87 7.20
C MET A 104 8.15 -4.80 6.75
N ASP A 105 7.08 -5.25 6.11
CA ASP A 105 6.11 -4.38 5.43
C ASP A 105 4.94 -4.02 6.33
N PHE A 106 4.70 -2.70 6.47
CA PHE A 106 3.54 -2.14 7.15
C PHE A 106 2.45 -1.89 6.12
N LEU A 107 1.40 -2.69 6.16
CA LEU A 107 0.28 -2.61 5.21
C LEU A 107 -0.80 -1.68 5.76
N TYR A 108 -1.07 -0.58 5.06
CA TYR A 108 -2.07 0.40 5.45
C TYR A 108 -3.26 0.43 4.51
N LEU A 109 -4.43 0.71 5.06
CA LEU A 109 -5.59 1.13 4.30
C LEU A 109 -5.52 2.64 4.09
N ALA A 110 -5.81 3.11 2.89
CA ALA A 110 -5.80 4.53 2.55
C ALA A 110 -7.01 4.91 1.68
N LYS A 111 -7.32 6.18 1.64
CA LYS A 111 -8.31 6.76 0.72
C LYS A 111 -7.72 8.00 0.05
N PRO A 112 -8.19 8.37 -1.16
CA PRO A 112 -7.81 9.64 -1.76
C PRO A 112 -8.18 10.82 -0.86
N LEU A 113 -7.29 11.81 -0.76
CA LEU A 113 -7.63 13.09 -0.11
C LEU A 113 -8.69 13.85 -0.92
N ASN A 114 -8.62 13.74 -2.24
CA ASN A 114 -9.56 14.35 -3.17
C ASN A 114 -10.09 13.28 -4.13
N GLU A 115 -11.39 12.99 -4.03
CA GLU A 115 -12.06 12.01 -4.90
C GLU A 115 -12.11 12.45 -6.37
N ASP A 116 -12.13 13.75 -6.66
CA ASP A 116 -12.10 14.25 -8.02
C ASP A 116 -10.78 13.90 -8.71
N ASP A 117 -9.66 13.99 -8.00
CA ASP A 117 -8.34 13.57 -8.50
C ASP A 117 -8.32 12.08 -8.80
N ALA A 118 -8.90 11.26 -7.92
CA ALA A 118 -9.03 9.82 -8.13
C ALA A 118 -9.90 9.48 -9.34
N GLN A 119 -11.00 10.20 -9.55
CA GLN A 119 -11.88 10.02 -10.70
C GLN A 119 -11.21 10.48 -12.00
N GLU A 120 -10.44 11.56 -11.97
CA GLU A 120 -9.69 12.04 -13.13
C GLU A 120 -8.60 11.02 -13.53
N MET A 121 -7.87 10.49 -12.56
CA MET A 121 -6.88 9.42 -12.78
C MET A 121 -7.52 8.18 -13.43
N ALA A 122 -8.74 7.83 -13.05
CA ALA A 122 -9.45 6.66 -13.56
C ALA A 122 -9.78 6.75 -15.06
N LYS A 123 -9.68 7.94 -15.67
CA LYS A 123 -9.91 8.14 -17.11
C LYS A 123 -8.70 7.79 -17.96
N ASP A 124 -7.49 7.75 -17.36
CA ASP A 124 -6.25 7.45 -18.06
C ASP A 124 -5.55 6.22 -17.44
N GLU A 125 -5.58 5.10 -18.16
CA GLU A 125 -4.94 3.84 -17.77
C GLU A 125 -3.58 3.63 -18.47
N SER A 126 -3.08 4.64 -19.19
CA SER A 126 -1.86 4.51 -20.02
C SER A 126 -0.58 4.33 -19.20
N ASP A 127 -0.54 4.79 -17.96
CA ASP A 127 0.65 4.76 -17.10
C ASP A 127 0.82 3.44 -16.31
N GLY A 128 0.03 2.40 -16.63
CA GLY A 128 0.08 1.13 -15.91
C GLY A 128 -0.51 1.21 -14.50
N MET A 129 -1.35 2.18 -14.26
CA MET A 129 -2.16 2.33 -13.03
C MET A 129 -3.62 2.14 -13.36
N ARG A 130 -4.34 1.45 -12.47
CA ARG A 130 -5.76 1.21 -12.69
C ARG A 130 -6.51 1.02 -11.38
N TRP A 131 -7.74 1.51 -11.36
CA TRP A 131 -8.71 1.20 -10.31
C TRP A 131 -9.43 -0.11 -10.63
N PHE A 132 -9.46 -1.01 -9.66
CA PHE A 132 -10.08 -2.32 -9.77
C PHE A 132 -11.27 -2.43 -8.82
N THR A 133 -12.41 -2.87 -9.34
CA THR A 133 -13.53 -3.31 -8.52
C THR A 133 -13.21 -4.66 -7.85
N LYS A 134 -13.99 -5.02 -6.84
CA LYS A 134 -13.87 -6.34 -6.20
C LYS A 134 -13.90 -7.47 -7.23
N GLN A 135 -14.87 -7.45 -8.15
CA GLN A 135 -15.02 -8.48 -9.17
C GLN A 135 -13.79 -8.56 -10.09
N GLU A 136 -13.26 -7.40 -10.51
CA GLU A 136 -12.04 -7.39 -11.34
C GLU A 136 -10.83 -7.96 -10.60
N VAL A 137 -10.70 -7.73 -9.29
CA VAL A 137 -9.62 -8.34 -8.49
C VAL A 137 -9.82 -9.85 -8.37
N GLU A 138 -11.05 -10.31 -8.17
CA GLU A 138 -11.38 -11.74 -8.14
C GLU A 138 -11.06 -12.44 -9.46
N ASP A 139 -11.31 -11.77 -10.58
CA ASP A 139 -11.14 -12.31 -11.94
C ASP A 139 -9.70 -12.22 -12.46
N LEU A 140 -8.80 -11.51 -11.78
CA LEU A 140 -7.40 -11.45 -12.19
C LEU A 140 -6.77 -12.84 -12.23
N PRO A 141 -5.97 -13.17 -13.29
CA PRO A 141 -5.21 -14.41 -13.31
C PRO A 141 -4.28 -14.53 -12.10
N LYS A 142 -4.05 -15.75 -11.62
CA LYS A 142 -3.14 -16.01 -10.50
C LYS A 142 -1.71 -15.54 -10.77
N GLU A 143 -1.33 -15.49 -12.03
CA GLU A 143 -0.01 -15.07 -12.51
C GLU A 143 0.16 -13.53 -12.49
N GLU A 144 -0.95 -12.79 -12.35
CA GLU A 144 -0.95 -11.32 -12.42
C GLU A 144 -1.14 -10.63 -11.06
N ILE A 145 -1.38 -11.38 -10.00
CA ILE A 145 -1.50 -10.85 -8.64
C ILE A 145 -1.04 -11.90 -7.62
N PHE A 146 -0.30 -11.49 -6.60
CA PHE A 146 0.05 -12.38 -5.50
C PHE A 146 -1.18 -12.73 -4.67
N SER A 147 -1.27 -13.99 -4.19
CA SER A 147 -2.42 -14.48 -3.44
C SER A 147 -2.69 -13.68 -2.16
N ASN A 148 -1.64 -13.31 -1.43
CA ASN A 148 -1.76 -12.50 -0.22
C ASN A 148 -2.29 -11.08 -0.52
N VAL A 149 -1.83 -10.45 -1.60
CA VAL A 149 -2.32 -9.13 -2.04
C VAL A 149 -3.80 -9.21 -2.38
N ARG A 150 -4.21 -10.21 -3.15
CA ARG A 150 -5.64 -10.47 -3.47
C ARG A 150 -6.46 -10.62 -2.20
N ASP A 151 -6.03 -11.47 -1.28
CA ASP A 151 -6.78 -11.78 -0.05
C ASP A 151 -6.95 -10.54 0.84
N TYR A 152 -5.91 -9.72 0.99
CA TYR A 152 -6.01 -8.46 1.75
C TYR A 152 -6.99 -7.48 1.10
N ILE A 153 -6.91 -7.29 -0.22
CA ILE A 153 -7.82 -6.41 -0.96
C ILE A 153 -9.27 -6.86 -0.78
N LEU A 154 -9.55 -8.13 -1.04
CA LEU A 154 -10.92 -8.65 -0.95
C LEU A 154 -11.48 -8.53 0.46
N ARG A 155 -10.66 -8.76 1.48
CA ARG A 155 -11.07 -8.56 2.88
C ARG A 155 -11.47 -7.11 3.16
N GLU A 156 -10.69 -6.15 2.70
CA GLU A 156 -10.97 -4.72 2.96
C GLU A 156 -12.17 -4.22 2.14
N LEU A 157 -12.33 -4.66 0.89
CA LEU A 157 -13.49 -4.29 0.06
C LEU A 157 -14.82 -4.83 0.60
N VAL A 158 -14.82 -6.00 1.26
CA VAL A 158 -16.03 -6.58 1.88
C VAL A 158 -16.52 -5.73 3.06
N LYS A 159 -15.63 -5.02 3.76
CA LYS A 159 -16.01 -4.20 4.93
C LYS A 159 -16.84 -2.96 4.58
N GLY A 160 -17.05 -2.64 3.30
CA GLY A 160 -17.91 -1.53 2.87
C GLY A 160 -17.42 -0.14 3.29
N ARG A 161 -16.15 0.10 3.26
CA ARG A 161 -15.54 1.38 3.66
C ARG A 161 -15.55 2.42 2.56
#